data_0925ff07e97166cf844b45c779dbc1c7
#
_entry.id   0925ff07e97166cf844b45c779dbc1c7
#
_cell.length_a   1.000
_cell.length_b   1.000
_cell.length_c   1.000
_cell.angle_alpha   90.00
_cell.angle_beta   90.00
_cell.angle_gamma   90.00
#
_symmetry.space_group_name_H-M   'P 1'
#
loop_
_entity.id
_entity.type
_entity.pdbx_description
1 polymer ?
#
loop_
_entity_poly.entity_id
_entity_poly.type
_entity_poly.pdbx_seq_one_letter_code
_entity_poly.pdbx_strand_id
1 'polypeptide(L)'
;MKVIEVQYLHKQFNGLVAVDSISFSVEKAEFFGLLGPNGAGKTTTIRMLYGFLPSTRGSIQLFGMDIHRDWRRIKARIGVCQQDNTLDPDLTVEQNLHVFAEYFSIPKSEALRRGVELLDFFALSHKKDAKVMELSGGMARRLILARALINQPDLLILDEPTTGLDPQSKHQVWEKLETLKGAGLTALITTHNMEEASRLCDRLIIIDHGNILVEGRPRELIAHYAGTNVVEVEDAGQEFREYVKLNHIEHDDLGRRMVLYCPDGSDLDHTVRERFCTAKCIYRNSTLEDVFLRLTGRELRE
;
A
#
# COMPACT_ATOMS: atom_id res chain seq x y z
N MET A 1 -18.38 -10.61 2.95
CA MET A 1 -19.12 -10.07 1.75
C MET A 1 -18.10 -9.32 0.91
N LYS A 2 -17.89 -9.77 -0.33
CA LYS A 2 -16.90 -9.15 -1.23
C LYS A 2 -17.34 -7.75 -1.67
N VAL A 3 -16.47 -6.79 -1.49
CA VAL A 3 -16.62 -5.40 -1.95
C VAL A 3 -15.97 -5.20 -3.31
N ILE A 4 -14.80 -5.84 -3.52
CA ILE A 4 -14.11 -5.90 -4.81
C ILE A 4 -13.98 -7.37 -5.22
N GLU A 5 -14.26 -7.65 -6.49
CA GLU A 5 -13.96 -8.93 -7.12
C GLU A 5 -13.34 -8.70 -8.49
N VAL A 6 -12.12 -9.20 -8.66
CA VAL A 6 -11.32 -9.08 -9.88
C VAL A 6 -11.05 -10.48 -10.39
N GLN A 7 -11.33 -10.73 -11.68
CA GLN A 7 -11.12 -12.03 -12.29
C GLN A 7 -10.35 -11.88 -13.61
N TYR A 8 -9.19 -12.52 -13.68
CA TYR A 8 -8.32 -12.58 -14.87
C TYR A 8 -8.05 -11.21 -15.51
N LEU A 9 -7.87 -10.19 -14.65
CA LEU A 9 -7.66 -8.81 -15.10
C LEU A 9 -6.36 -8.68 -15.86
N HIS A 10 -6.45 -8.23 -17.11
CA HIS A 10 -5.31 -8.08 -17.99
C HIS A 10 -5.30 -6.68 -18.63
N LYS A 11 -4.12 -6.07 -18.67
CA LYS A 11 -3.90 -4.78 -19.33
C LYS A 11 -2.63 -4.80 -20.14
N GLN A 12 -2.76 -4.48 -21.43
CA GLN A 12 -1.66 -4.33 -22.36
C GLN A 12 -1.67 -2.94 -23.01
N PHE A 13 -0.49 -2.33 -23.14
CA PHE A 13 -0.26 -1.06 -23.83
C PHE A 13 0.78 -1.27 -24.93
N ASN A 14 0.42 -1.05 -26.19
CA ASN A 14 1.37 -1.11 -27.31
C ASN A 14 2.34 -2.31 -27.27
N GLY A 15 1.84 -3.49 -26.92
CA GLY A 15 2.64 -4.71 -26.81
C GLY A 15 3.23 -4.98 -25.42
N LEU A 16 3.32 -3.98 -24.53
CA LEU A 16 3.78 -4.15 -23.15
C LEU A 16 2.63 -4.61 -22.25
N VAL A 17 2.77 -5.74 -21.60
CA VAL A 17 1.83 -6.22 -20.59
C VAL A 17 2.14 -5.55 -19.26
N ALA A 18 1.21 -4.73 -18.79
CA ALA A 18 1.33 -4.02 -17.50
C ALA A 18 0.64 -4.75 -16.33
N VAL A 19 -0.39 -5.55 -16.65
CA VAL A 19 -1.10 -6.42 -15.69
C VAL A 19 -1.44 -7.71 -16.43
N ASP A 20 -1.06 -8.86 -15.86
CA ASP A 20 -1.19 -10.15 -16.51
C ASP A 20 -2.13 -11.10 -15.77
N SER A 21 -3.40 -11.06 -16.16
CA SER A 21 -4.43 -12.03 -15.76
C SER A 21 -4.57 -12.22 -14.24
N ILE A 22 -4.42 -11.13 -13.47
CA ILE A 22 -4.52 -11.19 -12.01
C ILE A 22 -5.96 -11.38 -11.55
N SER A 23 -6.11 -12.11 -10.44
CA SER A 23 -7.41 -12.33 -9.78
C SER A 23 -7.25 -12.17 -8.28
N PHE A 24 -8.13 -11.37 -7.66
CA PHE A 24 -8.16 -11.18 -6.21
C PHE A 24 -9.53 -10.66 -5.75
N SER A 25 -9.77 -10.66 -4.46
CA SER A 25 -11.00 -10.11 -3.89
C SER A 25 -10.71 -9.35 -2.60
N VAL A 26 -11.55 -8.36 -2.28
CA VAL A 26 -11.48 -7.57 -1.04
C VAL A 26 -12.81 -7.69 -0.31
N GLU A 27 -12.76 -8.03 0.96
CA GLU A 27 -13.92 -8.17 1.81
C GLU A 27 -14.35 -6.84 2.42
N LYS A 28 -15.61 -6.78 2.91
CA LYS A 28 -16.10 -5.59 3.64
C LYS A 28 -15.31 -5.40 4.94
N ALA A 29 -15.02 -4.15 5.27
CA ALA A 29 -14.22 -3.74 6.44
C ALA A 29 -12.79 -4.30 6.44
N GLU A 30 -12.24 -4.60 5.26
CA GLU A 30 -10.86 -5.04 5.06
C GLU A 30 -10.02 -3.89 4.48
N PHE A 31 -8.82 -3.71 5.01
CA PHE A 31 -7.77 -2.92 4.37
C PHE A 31 -6.86 -3.87 3.59
N PHE A 32 -7.00 -3.85 2.27
CA PHE A 32 -6.29 -4.73 1.35
C PHE A 32 -5.16 -4.00 0.62
N GLY A 33 -3.97 -4.61 0.60
CA GLY A 33 -2.78 -4.02 0.00
C GLY A 33 -2.43 -4.58 -1.37
N LEU A 34 -2.01 -3.72 -2.29
CA LEU A 34 -1.24 -4.08 -3.49
C LEU A 34 0.19 -3.59 -3.27
N LEU A 35 1.09 -4.49 -2.88
CA LEU A 35 2.48 -4.21 -2.58
C LEU A 35 3.38 -4.60 -3.75
N GLY A 36 4.36 -3.78 -4.09
CA GLY A 36 5.33 -4.11 -5.13
C GLY A 36 6.16 -2.91 -5.58
N PRO A 37 7.22 -3.12 -6.38
CA PRO A 37 8.09 -2.05 -6.85
C PRO A 37 7.39 -1.11 -7.83
N ASN A 38 8.08 -0.02 -8.16
CA ASN A 38 7.64 0.87 -9.22
C ASN A 38 7.61 0.11 -10.56
N GLY A 39 6.54 0.30 -11.33
CA GLY A 39 6.33 -0.44 -12.58
C GLY A 39 5.72 -1.84 -12.44
N ALA A 40 5.43 -2.33 -11.22
CA ALA A 40 4.81 -3.64 -11.00
C ALA A 40 3.36 -3.78 -11.50
N GLY A 41 2.70 -2.67 -11.88
CA GLY A 41 1.31 -2.68 -12.35
C GLY A 41 0.28 -2.18 -11.33
N LYS A 42 0.69 -1.74 -10.14
CA LYS A 42 -0.19 -1.28 -9.04
C LYS A 42 -1.14 -0.16 -9.46
N THR A 43 -0.60 0.98 -9.89
CA THR A 43 -1.38 2.15 -10.36
C THR A 43 -2.25 1.80 -11.56
N THR A 44 -1.77 0.96 -12.48
CA THR A 44 -2.57 0.48 -13.61
C THR A 44 -3.79 -0.31 -13.13
N THR A 45 -3.60 -1.21 -12.17
CA THR A 45 -4.68 -2.00 -11.57
C THR A 45 -5.72 -1.11 -10.90
N ILE A 46 -5.29 -0.18 -10.04
CA ILE A 46 -6.20 0.77 -9.38
C ILE A 46 -6.97 1.61 -10.40
N ARG A 47 -6.29 2.14 -11.43
CA ARG A 47 -6.94 2.97 -12.46
C ARG A 47 -8.03 2.22 -13.23
N MET A 48 -7.89 0.91 -13.39
CA MET A 48 -8.96 0.07 -13.93
C MET A 48 -10.12 -0.09 -12.94
N LEU A 49 -9.83 -0.25 -11.64
CA LEU A 49 -10.84 -0.43 -10.59
C LEU A 49 -11.73 0.79 -10.37
N TYR A 50 -11.20 2.02 -10.52
CA TYR A 50 -12.06 3.21 -10.44
C TYR A 50 -12.47 3.77 -11.81
N GLY A 51 -12.40 2.94 -12.87
CA GLY A 51 -12.97 3.23 -14.19
C GLY A 51 -12.26 4.32 -14.99
N PHE A 52 -11.05 4.71 -14.58
CA PHE A 52 -10.23 5.68 -15.33
C PHE A 52 -9.58 5.04 -16.56
N LEU A 53 -9.26 3.76 -16.48
CA LEU A 53 -8.59 3.01 -17.53
C LEU A 53 -9.41 1.74 -17.86
N PRO A 54 -9.78 1.48 -19.12
CA PRO A 54 -10.43 0.22 -19.46
C PRO A 54 -9.44 -0.95 -19.41
N SER A 55 -9.88 -2.11 -18.94
CA SER A 55 -9.13 -3.35 -19.03
C SER A 55 -9.06 -3.85 -20.48
N THR A 56 -8.01 -4.62 -20.81
CA THR A 56 -7.93 -5.32 -22.11
C THR A 56 -8.75 -6.60 -22.06
N ARG A 57 -8.72 -7.33 -20.92
CA ARG A 57 -9.48 -8.57 -20.67
C ARG A 57 -9.77 -8.68 -19.18
N GLY A 58 -10.61 -9.65 -18.83
CA GLY A 58 -11.02 -9.91 -17.45
C GLY A 58 -12.24 -9.09 -17.03
N SER A 59 -12.66 -9.27 -15.78
CA SER A 59 -13.84 -8.60 -15.23
C SER A 59 -13.54 -7.97 -13.88
N ILE A 60 -14.24 -6.87 -13.59
CA ILE A 60 -14.18 -6.15 -12.33
C ILE A 60 -15.61 -5.95 -11.84
N GLN A 61 -15.87 -6.38 -10.61
CA GLN A 61 -17.09 -6.08 -9.90
C GLN A 61 -16.79 -5.34 -8.60
N LEU A 62 -17.51 -4.24 -8.37
CA LEU A 62 -17.50 -3.50 -7.12
C LEU A 62 -18.91 -3.56 -6.51
N PHE A 63 -19.01 -4.00 -5.24
CA PHE A 63 -20.28 -4.18 -4.55
C PHE A 63 -21.26 -5.12 -5.29
N GLY A 64 -20.74 -6.12 -6.02
CA GLY A 64 -21.51 -7.01 -6.88
C GLY A 64 -22.04 -6.37 -8.18
N MET A 65 -21.59 -5.16 -8.50
CA MET A 65 -21.96 -4.42 -9.71
C MET A 65 -20.81 -4.43 -10.73
N ASP A 66 -21.12 -4.60 -12.01
CA ASP A 66 -20.15 -4.54 -13.10
C ASP A 66 -19.67 -3.10 -13.32
N ILE A 67 -18.35 -2.89 -13.38
CA ILE A 67 -17.75 -1.55 -13.48
C ILE A 67 -18.14 -0.81 -14.77
N HIS A 68 -18.39 -1.53 -15.86
CA HIS A 68 -18.75 -0.92 -17.15
C HIS A 68 -20.23 -0.57 -17.24
N ARG A 69 -21.09 -1.37 -16.61
CA ARG A 69 -22.55 -1.22 -16.69
C ARG A 69 -23.10 -0.28 -15.61
N ASP A 70 -22.57 -0.39 -14.39
CA ASP A 70 -23.12 0.27 -13.20
C ASP A 70 -22.25 1.43 -12.69
N TRP A 71 -21.34 1.97 -13.53
CA TRP A 71 -20.33 2.95 -13.11
C TRP A 71 -20.87 4.13 -12.30
N ARG A 72 -22.01 4.71 -12.68
CA ARG A 72 -22.60 5.84 -11.94
C ARG A 72 -22.95 5.48 -10.50
N ARG A 73 -23.47 4.28 -10.27
CA ARG A 73 -23.83 3.77 -8.94
C ARG A 73 -22.60 3.44 -8.11
N ILE A 74 -21.59 2.86 -8.75
CA ILE A 74 -20.31 2.54 -8.14
C ILE A 74 -19.59 3.83 -7.72
N LYS A 75 -19.50 4.82 -8.62
CA LYS A 75 -18.79 6.09 -8.37
C LYS A 75 -19.34 6.84 -7.14
N ALA A 76 -20.63 6.79 -6.89
CA ALA A 76 -21.23 7.43 -5.72
C ALA A 76 -20.79 6.82 -4.38
N ARG A 77 -20.27 5.58 -4.40
CA ARG A 77 -19.92 4.78 -3.22
C ARG A 77 -18.40 4.61 -3.01
N ILE A 78 -17.58 5.14 -3.91
CA ILE A 78 -16.11 5.07 -3.80
C ILE A 78 -15.53 6.45 -3.51
N GLY A 79 -14.45 6.47 -2.72
CA GLY A 79 -13.55 7.60 -2.57
C GLY A 79 -12.20 7.24 -3.19
N VAL A 80 -11.58 8.17 -3.91
CA VAL A 80 -10.28 7.93 -4.56
C VAL A 80 -9.29 8.99 -4.16
N CYS A 81 -8.16 8.55 -3.61
CA CYS A 81 -7.00 9.38 -3.32
C CYS A 81 -5.88 8.97 -4.29
N GLN A 82 -5.69 9.74 -5.34
CA GLN A 82 -4.66 9.50 -6.35
C GLN A 82 -3.27 9.88 -5.82
N GLN A 83 -2.22 9.35 -6.45
CA GLN A 83 -0.84 9.68 -6.12
C GLN A 83 -0.55 11.16 -6.36
N ASP A 84 -1.00 11.68 -7.51
CA ASP A 84 -0.80 13.06 -7.89
C ASP A 84 -1.63 14.04 -7.03
N ASN A 85 -1.11 15.27 -6.89
CA ASN A 85 -1.87 16.36 -6.28
C ASN A 85 -2.95 16.83 -7.25
N THR A 86 -4.19 16.52 -6.92
CA THR A 86 -5.39 16.85 -7.72
C THR A 86 -6.24 17.95 -7.10
N LEU A 87 -5.70 18.69 -6.13
CA LEU A 87 -6.35 19.87 -5.54
C LEU A 87 -6.32 21.02 -6.52
N ASP A 88 -7.37 21.83 -6.49
CA ASP A 88 -7.41 23.08 -7.26
C ASP A 88 -6.61 24.16 -6.51
N PRO A 89 -5.50 24.66 -7.10
CA PRO A 89 -4.62 25.65 -6.44
C PRO A 89 -5.27 27.01 -6.25
N ASP A 90 -6.29 27.36 -7.03
CA ASP A 90 -6.97 28.67 -6.98
C ASP A 90 -8.03 28.71 -5.87
N LEU A 91 -8.43 27.55 -5.35
CA LEU A 91 -9.41 27.41 -4.29
C LEU A 91 -8.76 27.36 -2.91
N THR A 92 -9.53 27.74 -1.89
CA THR A 92 -9.14 27.50 -0.49
C THR A 92 -9.30 26.00 -0.12
N VAL A 93 -8.76 25.64 1.03
CA VAL A 93 -8.90 24.30 1.61
C VAL A 93 -10.38 23.90 1.72
N GLU A 94 -11.23 24.78 2.28
CA GLU A 94 -12.67 24.55 2.42
C GLU A 94 -13.37 24.48 1.06
N GLN A 95 -13.03 25.38 0.14
CA GLN A 95 -13.62 25.42 -1.21
C GLN A 95 -13.32 24.14 -2.01
N ASN A 96 -12.12 23.57 -1.88
CA ASN A 96 -11.80 22.28 -2.50
C ASN A 96 -12.73 21.16 -2.06
N LEU A 97 -13.13 21.11 -0.78
CA LEU A 97 -14.09 20.13 -0.29
C LEU A 97 -15.50 20.41 -0.82
N HIS A 98 -15.93 21.66 -0.85
CA HIS A 98 -17.26 22.05 -1.30
C HIS A 98 -17.48 21.73 -2.78
N VAL A 99 -16.57 22.17 -3.65
CA VAL A 99 -16.66 21.90 -5.09
C VAL A 99 -16.67 20.40 -5.36
N PHE A 100 -15.87 19.64 -4.61
CA PHE A 100 -15.85 18.20 -4.78
C PHE A 100 -17.16 17.53 -4.30
N ALA A 101 -17.78 18.05 -3.24
CA ALA A 101 -19.10 17.59 -2.77
C ALA A 101 -20.20 17.81 -3.82
N GLU A 102 -20.12 18.88 -4.62
CA GLU A 102 -21.09 19.17 -5.69
C GLU A 102 -21.09 18.09 -6.78
N TYR A 103 -19.92 17.47 -7.09
CA TYR A 103 -19.85 16.33 -8.03
C TYR A 103 -20.67 15.13 -7.59
N PHE A 104 -20.94 15.00 -6.28
CA PHE A 104 -21.78 13.96 -5.70
C PHE A 104 -23.20 14.44 -5.43
N SER A 105 -23.57 15.65 -5.87
CA SER A 105 -24.89 16.26 -5.61
C SER A 105 -25.23 16.33 -4.12
N ILE A 106 -24.24 16.52 -3.24
CA ILE A 106 -24.43 16.69 -1.81
C ILE A 106 -24.99 18.08 -1.56
N PRO A 107 -26.11 18.23 -0.82
CA PRO A 107 -26.68 19.55 -0.50
C PRO A 107 -25.64 20.45 0.22
N LYS A 108 -25.66 21.75 -0.09
CA LYS A 108 -24.67 22.72 0.42
C LYS A 108 -24.53 22.70 1.95
N SER A 109 -25.65 22.65 2.68
CA SER A 109 -25.64 22.56 4.15
C SER A 109 -24.93 21.31 4.66
N GLU A 110 -25.14 20.19 4.01
CA GLU A 110 -24.52 18.92 4.36
C GLU A 110 -23.03 18.90 3.95
N ALA A 111 -22.67 19.45 2.78
CA ALA A 111 -21.30 19.59 2.35
C ALA A 111 -20.48 20.45 3.33
N LEU A 112 -21.05 21.57 3.81
CA LEU A 112 -20.45 22.41 4.83
C LEU A 112 -20.19 21.64 6.14
N ARG A 113 -21.22 20.94 6.64
CA ARG A 113 -21.12 20.16 7.87
C ARG A 113 -20.01 19.10 7.75
N ARG A 114 -20.05 18.28 6.69
CA ARG A 114 -19.03 17.25 6.44
C ARG A 114 -17.63 17.85 6.25
N GLY A 115 -17.53 18.97 5.55
CA GLY A 115 -16.28 19.69 5.35
C GLY A 115 -15.63 20.07 6.67
N VAL A 116 -16.38 20.65 7.60
CA VAL A 116 -15.88 21.03 8.93
C VAL A 116 -15.41 19.78 9.70
N GLU A 117 -16.21 18.71 9.72
CA GLU A 117 -15.87 17.45 10.40
C GLU A 117 -14.58 16.82 9.83
N LEU A 118 -14.43 16.80 8.51
CA LEU A 118 -13.25 16.26 7.83
C LEU A 118 -12.01 17.12 8.06
N LEU A 119 -12.14 18.45 8.01
CA LEU A 119 -11.02 19.36 8.30
C LEU A 119 -10.55 19.21 9.75
N ASP A 120 -11.46 19.04 10.69
CA ASP A 120 -11.11 18.78 12.08
C ASP A 120 -10.44 17.40 12.22
N PHE A 121 -11.04 16.34 11.66
CA PHE A 121 -10.47 15.00 11.67
C PHE A 121 -9.04 14.96 11.13
N PHE A 122 -8.76 15.68 10.04
CA PHE A 122 -7.41 15.74 9.43
C PHE A 122 -6.52 16.86 10.01
N ALA A 123 -6.94 17.54 11.09
CA ALA A 123 -6.22 18.65 11.71
C ALA A 123 -5.87 19.78 10.73
N LEU A 124 -6.83 20.16 9.88
CA LEU A 124 -6.72 21.22 8.88
C LEU A 124 -7.64 22.42 9.15
N SER A 125 -8.44 22.42 10.23
CA SER A 125 -9.42 23.46 10.54
C SER A 125 -8.79 24.86 10.63
N HIS A 126 -7.54 24.96 11.13
CA HIS A 126 -6.78 26.21 11.22
C HIS A 126 -6.32 26.77 9.86
N LYS A 127 -6.45 25.99 8.79
CA LYS A 127 -6.06 26.33 7.41
C LYS A 127 -7.26 26.40 6.45
N LYS A 128 -8.49 26.35 6.94
CA LYS A 128 -9.69 26.27 6.10
C LYS A 128 -9.77 27.37 5.02
N ASP A 129 -9.36 28.59 5.36
CA ASP A 129 -9.41 29.76 4.49
C ASP A 129 -8.10 29.97 3.68
N ALA A 130 -7.05 29.16 3.93
CA ALA A 130 -5.79 29.24 3.22
C ALA A 130 -5.90 28.67 1.81
N LYS A 131 -5.12 29.19 0.87
CA LYS A 131 -4.97 28.62 -0.47
C LYS A 131 -4.19 27.31 -0.41
N VAL A 132 -4.46 26.39 -1.35
CA VAL A 132 -3.74 25.10 -1.44
C VAL A 132 -2.23 25.29 -1.57
N MET A 133 -1.78 26.34 -2.26
CA MET A 133 -0.35 26.66 -2.41
C MET A 133 0.36 27.01 -1.09
N GLU A 134 -0.38 27.35 -0.04
CA GLU A 134 0.15 27.67 1.29
C GLU A 134 0.28 26.43 2.19
N LEU A 135 -0.10 25.25 1.69
CA LEU A 135 -0.04 23.99 2.42
C LEU A 135 1.33 23.32 2.24
N SER A 136 1.81 22.70 3.31
CA SER A 136 2.89 21.72 3.18
C SER A 136 2.42 20.48 2.40
N GLY A 137 3.35 19.67 1.87
CA GLY A 137 3.01 18.42 1.17
C GLY A 137 2.16 17.47 2.03
N GLY A 138 2.48 17.35 3.32
CA GLY A 138 1.69 16.54 4.25
C GLY A 138 0.29 17.11 4.50
N MET A 139 0.13 18.43 4.57
CA MET A 139 -1.19 19.07 4.67
C MET A 139 -2.01 18.87 3.40
N ALA A 140 -1.40 19.05 2.22
CA ALA A 140 -2.07 18.81 0.94
C ALA A 140 -2.52 17.35 0.82
N ARG A 141 -1.70 16.38 1.22
CA ARG A 141 -2.07 14.96 1.22
C ARG A 141 -3.24 14.66 2.14
N ARG A 142 -3.26 15.25 3.34
CA ARG A 142 -4.40 15.12 4.27
C ARG A 142 -5.67 15.74 3.71
N LEU A 143 -5.59 16.85 2.98
CA LEU A 143 -6.73 17.45 2.30
C LEU A 143 -7.26 16.57 1.15
N ILE A 144 -6.38 15.92 0.37
CA ILE A 144 -6.79 14.94 -0.66
C ILE A 144 -7.53 13.77 -0.03
N LEU A 145 -7.07 13.26 1.12
CA LEU A 145 -7.76 12.22 1.87
C LEU A 145 -9.12 12.68 2.40
N ALA A 146 -9.19 13.89 2.99
CA ALA A 146 -10.44 14.50 3.42
C ALA A 146 -11.44 14.61 2.27
N ARG A 147 -10.98 15.08 1.11
CA ARG A 147 -11.78 15.18 -0.10
C ARG A 147 -12.31 13.84 -0.59
N ALA A 148 -11.48 12.78 -0.52
CA ALA A 148 -11.89 11.43 -0.91
C ALA A 148 -12.95 10.82 0.02
N LEU A 149 -13.17 11.39 1.20
CA LEU A 149 -14.16 10.95 2.19
C LEU A 149 -15.44 11.79 2.21
N ILE A 150 -15.52 12.89 1.43
CA ILE A 150 -16.65 13.84 1.51
C ILE A 150 -17.99 13.21 1.17
N ASN A 151 -18.00 12.20 0.27
CA ASN A 151 -19.19 11.45 -0.11
C ASN A 151 -19.51 10.28 0.82
N GLN A 152 -18.77 10.09 1.93
CA GLN A 152 -18.92 8.97 2.86
C GLN A 152 -18.87 7.62 2.13
N PRO A 153 -17.76 7.29 1.47
CA PRO A 153 -17.67 6.11 0.62
C PRO A 153 -17.72 4.80 1.41
N ASP A 154 -18.25 3.75 0.77
CA ASP A 154 -18.17 2.38 1.27
C ASP A 154 -16.79 1.74 1.01
N LEU A 155 -16.05 2.26 0.02
CA LEU A 155 -14.70 1.83 -0.37
C LEU A 155 -13.82 3.03 -0.63
N LEU A 156 -12.67 3.06 0.05
CA LEU A 156 -11.60 4.04 -0.18
C LEU A 156 -10.48 3.40 -1.00
N ILE A 157 -10.12 4.01 -2.13
CA ILE A 157 -9.01 3.58 -2.99
C ILE A 157 -7.87 4.58 -2.83
N LEU A 158 -6.71 4.09 -2.39
CA LEU A 158 -5.53 4.89 -2.05
C LEU A 158 -4.35 4.49 -2.95
N ASP A 159 -3.94 5.40 -3.83
CA ASP A 159 -2.75 5.20 -4.66
C ASP A 159 -1.55 5.85 -3.98
N GLU A 160 -0.68 5.02 -3.41
CA GLU A 160 0.55 5.42 -2.71
C GLU A 160 0.33 6.60 -1.73
N PRO A 161 -0.49 6.42 -0.66
CA PRO A 161 -1.00 7.53 0.14
C PRO A 161 0.06 8.33 0.89
N THR A 162 1.26 7.81 1.10
CA THR A 162 2.32 8.50 1.85
C THR A 162 3.60 8.75 1.07
N THR A 163 3.62 8.47 -0.23
CA THR A 163 4.80 8.71 -1.08
C THR A 163 5.15 10.19 -1.12
N GLY A 164 6.45 10.48 -0.96
CA GLY A 164 6.99 11.85 -0.97
C GLY A 164 6.75 12.65 0.32
N LEU A 165 6.18 12.04 1.36
CA LEU A 165 6.01 12.69 2.66
C LEU A 165 7.22 12.46 3.57
N ASP A 166 7.49 13.45 4.42
CA ASP A 166 8.43 13.29 5.54
C ASP A 166 7.90 12.26 6.57
N PRO A 167 8.78 11.67 7.41
CA PRO A 167 8.39 10.62 8.36
C PRO A 167 7.25 11.02 9.29
N GLN A 168 7.23 12.26 9.79
CA GLN A 168 6.18 12.75 10.69
C GLN A 168 4.84 12.82 9.98
N SER A 169 4.81 13.35 8.75
CA SER A 169 3.59 13.42 7.93
C SER A 169 3.07 12.03 7.54
N LYS A 170 3.97 11.05 7.25
CA LYS A 170 3.58 9.65 7.03
C LYS A 170 2.84 9.08 8.24
N HIS A 171 3.42 9.21 9.44
CA HIS A 171 2.78 8.71 10.66
C HIS A 171 1.41 9.32 10.90
N GLN A 172 1.26 10.64 10.70
CA GLN A 172 -0.04 11.31 10.84
C GLN A 172 -1.09 10.76 9.87
N VAL A 173 -0.72 10.47 8.62
CA VAL A 173 -1.62 9.84 7.65
C VAL A 173 -1.99 8.42 8.09
N TRP A 174 -1.03 7.62 8.51
CA TRP A 174 -1.29 6.25 8.97
C TRP A 174 -2.25 6.22 10.18
N GLU A 175 -2.05 7.06 11.17
CA GLU A 175 -2.98 7.17 12.33
C GLU A 175 -4.42 7.46 11.91
N LYS A 176 -4.61 8.34 10.91
CA LYS A 176 -5.94 8.63 10.36
C LYS A 176 -6.53 7.43 9.63
N LEU A 177 -5.73 6.73 8.83
CA LEU A 177 -6.16 5.52 8.13
C LEU A 177 -6.49 4.40 9.13
N GLU A 178 -5.69 4.21 10.18
CA GLU A 178 -5.99 3.25 11.27
C GLU A 178 -7.31 3.60 11.99
N THR A 179 -7.58 4.88 12.24
CA THR A 179 -8.86 5.32 12.83
C THR A 179 -10.03 4.96 11.91
N LEU A 180 -9.91 5.21 10.61
CA LEU A 180 -10.93 4.85 9.62
C LEU A 180 -11.12 3.32 9.50
N LYS A 181 -10.02 2.57 9.57
CA LYS A 181 -10.03 1.11 9.63
C LYS A 181 -10.81 0.61 10.85
N GLY A 182 -10.51 1.16 12.03
CA GLY A 182 -11.23 0.84 13.28
C GLY A 182 -12.73 1.19 13.22
N ALA A 183 -13.12 2.17 12.41
CA ALA A 183 -14.52 2.50 12.13
C ALA A 183 -15.20 1.56 11.11
N GLY A 184 -14.49 0.57 10.56
CA GLY A 184 -15.04 -0.42 9.63
C GLY A 184 -15.08 0.01 8.17
N LEU A 185 -14.32 1.04 7.77
CA LEU A 185 -14.16 1.41 6.36
C LEU A 185 -13.44 0.28 5.60
N THR A 186 -13.84 0.04 4.36
CA THR A 186 -13.09 -0.84 3.45
C THR A 186 -12.09 0.00 2.66
N ALA A 187 -10.84 -0.46 2.52
CA ALA A 187 -9.85 0.25 1.71
C ALA A 187 -9.02 -0.68 0.83
N LEU A 188 -8.66 -0.18 -0.35
CA LEU A 188 -7.65 -0.76 -1.22
C LEU A 188 -6.47 0.21 -1.29
N ILE A 189 -5.27 -0.24 -0.94
CA ILE A 189 -4.07 0.58 -0.83
C ILE A 189 -3.00 0.04 -1.77
N THR A 190 -2.47 0.87 -2.66
CA THR A 190 -1.20 0.54 -3.33
C THR A 190 -0.05 1.18 -2.58
N THR A 191 1.03 0.46 -2.46
CA THR A 191 2.27 0.98 -1.88
C THR A 191 3.49 0.19 -2.34
N HIS A 192 4.64 0.83 -2.33
CA HIS A 192 5.94 0.16 -2.37
C HIS A 192 6.62 0.16 -0.98
N ASN A 193 5.99 0.79 0.01
CA ASN A 193 6.51 0.88 1.37
C ASN A 193 6.04 -0.33 2.20
N MET A 194 6.99 -1.20 2.57
CA MET A 194 6.72 -2.43 3.33
C MET A 194 6.17 -2.17 4.73
N GLU A 195 6.64 -1.11 5.38
CA GLU A 195 6.17 -0.70 6.71
C GLU A 195 4.70 -0.26 6.65
N GLU A 196 4.33 0.55 5.64
CA GLU A 196 2.94 0.95 5.40
C GLU A 196 2.04 -0.26 5.19
N ALA A 197 2.47 -1.20 4.32
CA ALA A 197 1.72 -2.43 4.06
C ALA A 197 1.56 -3.29 5.31
N SER A 198 2.64 -3.49 6.08
CA SER A 198 2.60 -4.27 7.33
C SER A 198 1.70 -3.64 8.40
N ARG A 199 1.68 -2.31 8.46
CA ARG A 199 0.94 -1.55 9.47
C ARG A 199 -0.55 -1.45 9.17
N LEU A 200 -0.89 -1.15 7.91
CA LEU A 200 -2.26 -0.81 7.54
C LEU A 200 -3.07 -2.00 7.01
N CYS A 201 -2.44 -2.93 6.28
CA CYS A 201 -3.18 -3.96 5.57
C CYS A 201 -3.50 -5.18 6.46
N ASP A 202 -4.73 -5.67 6.36
CA ASP A 202 -5.14 -6.94 6.97
C ASP A 202 -4.65 -8.11 6.13
N ARG A 203 -4.72 -7.95 4.81
CA ARG A 203 -4.26 -8.88 3.80
C ARG A 203 -3.71 -8.09 2.62
N LEU A 204 -2.78 -8.67 1.90
CA LEU A 204 -2.19 -8.04 0.73
C LEU A 204 -1.81 -9.07 -0.33
N ILE A 205 -1.61 -8.57 -1.53
CA ILE A 205 -0.90 -9.27 -2.60
C ILE A 205 0.43 -8.57 -2.86
N ILE A 206 1.47 -9.36 -3.10
CA ILE A 206 2.74 -8.86 -3.63
C ILE A 206 2.69 -9.04 -5.14
N ILE A 207 2.89 -7.91 -5.86
CA ILE A 207 2.85 -7.89 -7.33
C ILE A 207 4.23 -7.51 -7.85
N ASP A 208 4.70 -8.24 -8.87
CA ASP A 208 5.87 -7.88 -9.64
C ASP A 208 5.66 -8.22 -11.13
N HIS A 209 6.13 -7.33 -12.03
CA HIS A 209 5.96 -7.48 -13.49
C HIS A 209 4.53 -7.85 -13.94
N GLY A 210 3.52 -7.24 -13.31
CA GLY A 210 2.11 -7.46 -13.63
C GLY A 210 1.51 -8.74 -13.10
N ASN A 211 2.25 -9.56 -12.34
CA ASN A 211 1.81 -10.86 -11.81
C ASN A 211 1.71 -10.82 -10.29
N ILE A 212 0.74 -11.53 -9.72
CA ILE A 212 0.68 -11.78 -8.28
C ILE A 212 1.69 -12.86 -7.94
N LEU A 213 2.65 -12.55 -7.05
CA LEU A 213 3.62 -13.51 -6.54
C LEU A 213 3.05 -14.30 -5.37
N VAL A 214 2.37 -13.61 -4.46
CA VAL A 214 1.80 -14.21 -3.26
C VAL A 214 0.64 -13.35 -2.74
N GLU A 215 -0.28 -13.99 -2.02
CA GLU A 215 -1.39 -13.36 -1.29
C GLU A 215 -1.43 -13.89 0.14
N GLY A 216 -1.64 -13.02 1.12
CA GLY A 216 -1.78 -13.41 2.52
C GLY A 216 -1.80 -12.23 3.49
N ARG A 217 -1.88 -12.55 4.77
CA ARG A 217 -1.71 -11.57 5.84
C ARG A 217 -0.23 -11.24 6.03
N PRO A 218 0.16 -9.97 6.25
CA PRO A 218 1.58 -9.60 6.40
C PRO A 218 2.35 -10.51 7.36
N ARG A 219 1.81 -10.77 8.54
CA ARG A 219 2.48 -11.61 9.55
C ARG A 219 2.62 -13.07 9.12
N GLU A 220 1.61 -13.62 8.45
CA GLU A 220 1.64 -15.00 7.95
C GLU A 220 2.67 -15.16 6.82
N LEU A 221 2.73 -14.17 5.91
CA LEU A 221 3.72 -14.15 4.84
C LEU A 221 5.14 -14.05 5.40
N ILE A 222 5.38 -13.17 6.36
CA ILE A 222 6.70 -13.05 7.02
C ILE A 222 7.08 -14.36 7.67
N ALA A 223 6.21 -14.94 8.51
CA ALA A 223 6.51 -16.19 9.19
C ALA A 223 6.79 -17.34 8.23
N HIS A 224 6.04 -17.42 7.11
CA HIS A 224 6.17 -18.50 6.13
C HIS A 224 7.44 -18.39 5.27
N TYR A 225 7.78 -17.19 4.79
CA TYR A 225 8.86 -16.97 3.83
C TYR A 225 10.19 -16.58 4.45
N ALA A 226 10.17 -15.86 5.58
CA ALA A 226 11.38 -15.27 6.18
C ALA A 226 11.65 -15.72 7.63
N GLY A 227 10.71 -16.48 8.23
CA GLY A 227 10.82 -16.82 9.65
C GLY A 227 10.62 -15.58 10.55
N THR A 228 10.96 -15.70 11.85
CA THR A 228 10.78 -14.59 12.80
C THR A 228 11.93 -13.60 12.80
N ASN A 229 13.16 -14.09 12.59
CA ASN A 229 14.38 -13.30 12.70
C ASN A 229 15.29 -13.50 11.50
N VAL A 230 16.03 -12.46 11.18
CA VAL A 230 17.11 -12.50 10.20
C VAL A 230 18.41 -12.01 10.80
N VAL A 231 19.50 -12.59 10.32
CA VAL A 231 20.86 -12.13 10.62
C VAL A 231 21.47 -11.62 9.32
N GLU A 232 21.80 -10.35 9.28
CA GLU A 232 22.54 -9.75 8.17
C GLU A 232 24.01 -9.71 8.49
N VAL A 233 24.84 -10.21 7.59
CA VAL A 233 26.30 -10.21 7.74
C VAL A 233 26.90 -9.44 6.58
N GLU A 234 27.55 -8.32 6.88
CA GLU A 234 28.28 -7.53 5.89
C GLU A 234 29.69 -8.11 5.68
N ASP A 235 30.17 -8.07 4.43
CA ASP A 235 31.49 -8.55 4.00
C ASP A 235 31.79 -9.98 4.54
N ALA A 236 30.83 -10.90 4.41
CA ALA A 236 30.92 -12.28 4.86
C ALA A 236 32.18 -12.96 4.31
N GLY A 237 33.08 -13.37 5.21
CA GLY A 237 34.33 -14.06 4.86
C GLY A 237 34.08 -15.46 4.28
N GLN A 238 35.10 -16.05 3.65
CA GLN A 238 34.99 -17.36 3.01
C GLN A 238 34.59 -18.47 4.01
N GLU A 239 35.17 -18.45 5.20
CA GLU A 239 34.88 -19.40 6.28
C GLU A 239 33.38 -19.37 6.66
N PHE A 240 32.79 -18.18 6.78
CA PHE A 240 31.38 -18.03 7.08
C PHE A 240 30.49 -18.53 5.93
N ARG A 241 30.86 -18.22 4.68
CA ARG A 241 30.13 -18.72 3.49
C ARG A 241 30.16 -20.24 3.39
N GLU A 242 31.27 -20.86 3.71
CA GLU A 242 31.44 -22.32 3.77
C GLU A 242 30.58 -22.90 4.91
N TYR A 243 30.59 -22.29 6.08
CA TYR A 243 29.75 -22.70 7.21
C TYR A 243 28.26 -22.68 6.86
N VAL A 244 27.77 -21.59 6.23
CA VAL A 244 26.36 -21.45 5.81
C VAL A 244 25.98 -22.54 4.81
N LYS A 245 26.86 -22.83 3.83
CA LYS A 245 26.63 -23.88 2.83
C LYS A 245 26.65 -25.27 3.44
N LEU A 246 27.63 -25.59 4.29
CA LEU A 246 27.77 -26.91 4.92
C LEU A 246 26.60 -27.26 5.85
N ASN A 247 26.04 -26.25 6.52
CA ASN A 247 24.91 -26.43 7.42
C ASN A 247 23.54 -26.23 6.74
N HIS A 248 23.51 -26.07 5.40
CA HIS A 248 22.29 -25.86 4.62
C HIS A 248 21.39 -24.73 5.17
N ILE A 249 22.02 -23.63 5.68
CA ILE A 249 21.31 -22.50 6.24
C ILE A 249 20.66 -21.73 5.11
N GLU A 250 19.35 -21.47 5.22
CA GLU A 250 18.62 -20.66 4.27
C GLU A 250 19.15 -19.22 4.27
N HIS A 251 19.56 -18.72 3.12
CA HIS A 251 20.17 -17.40 2.99
C HIS A 251 19.98 -16.83 1.59
N ASP A 252 20.07 -15.50 1.51
CA ASP A 252 20.27 -14.76 0.26
C ASP A 252 21.65 -14.10 0.27
N ASP A 253 22.42 -14.32 -0.80
CA ASP A 253 23.75 -13.73 -0.98
C ASP A 253 23.66 -12.56 -1.95
N LEU A 254 23.74 -11.34 -1.40
CA LEU A 254 23.69 -10.07 -2.12
C LEU A 254 25.10 -9.52 -2.43
N GLY A 255 26.10 -10.41 -2.44
CA GLY A 255 27.50 -10.08 -2.69
C GLY A 255 28.22 -9.52 -1.46
N ARG A 256 28.03 -8.23 -1.13
CA ARG A 256 28.61 -7.63 0.08
C ARG A 256 27.84 -7.96 1.36
N ARG A 257 26.54 -8.25 1.25
CA ARG A 257 25.65 -8.57 2.36
C ARG A 257 25.08 -9.96 2.15
N MET A 258 25.07 -10.77 3.20
CA MET A 258 24.39 -12.04 3.27
C MET A 258 23.27 -11.94 4.30
N VAL A 259 22.07 -12.36 3.93
CA VAL A 259 20.89 -12.37 4.81
C VAL A 259 20.56 -13.82 5.12
N LEU A 260 20.62 -14.20 6.40
CA LEU A 260 20.29 -15.52 6.88
C LEU A 260 18.92 -15.51 7.53
N TYR A 261 18.11 -16.49 7.20
CA TYR A 261 16.76 -16.67 7.74
C TYR A 261 16.80 -17.64 8.90
N CYS A 262 16.41 -17.17 10.08
CA CYS A 262 16.44 -17.96 11.30
C CYS A 262 15.03 -18.55 11.56
N PRO A 263 14.85 -19.89 11.44
CA PRO A 263 13.60 -20.53 11.81
C PRO A 263 13.31 -20.35 13.29
N ASP A 264 12.02 -20.36 13.65
CA ASP A 264 11.58 -20.27 15.04
C ASP A 264 12.21 -21.36 15.91
N GLY A 265 12.80 -20.94 17.05
CA GLY A 265 13.43 -21.85 17.99
C GLY A 265 14.81 -22.37 17.56
N SER A 266 15.42 -21.84 16.50
CA SER A 266 16.78 -22.16 16.11
C SER A 266 17.80 -21.34 16.93
N ASP A 267 18.91 -21.95 17.35
CA ASP A 267 20.05 -21.26 17.98
C ASP A 267 21.00 -20.66 16.92
N LEU A 268 20.52 -20.48 15.69
CA LEU A 268 21.34 -20.01 14.58
C LEU A 268 21.89 -18.60 14.82
N ASP A 269 21.04 -17.70 15.30
CA ASP A 269 21.40 -16.33 15.66
C ASP A 269 22.50 -16.31 16.73
N HIS A 270 22.38 -17.13 17.78
CA HIS A 270 23.38 -17.27 18.84
C HIS A 270 24.70 -17.85 18.29
N THR A 271 24.63 -18.92 17.49
CA THR A 271 25.81 -19.55 16.89
C THR A 271 26.56 -18.61 15.98
N VAL A 272 25.86 -17.86 15.11
CA VAL A 272 26.47 -16.88 14.22
C VAL A 272 27.11 -15.76 15.02
N ARG A 273 26.45 -15.30 16.09
CA ARG A 273 26.94 -14.24 16.97
C ARG A 273 28.25 -14.61 17.67
N GLU A 274 28.32 -15.82 18.22
CA GLU A 274 29.49 -16.25 18.97
C GLU A 274 30.71 -16.57 18.09
N ARG A 275 30.47 -17.18 16.92
CA ARG A 275 31.58 -17.73 16.10
C ARG A 275 32.06 -16.80 15.01
N PHE A 276 31.20 -15.95 14.44
CA PHE A 276 31.49 -15.22 13.21
C PHE A 276 31.27 -13.70 13.30
N CYS A 277 30.50 -13.22 14.28
CA CYS A 277 30.23 -11.80 14.37
C CYS A 277 31.18 -11.04 15.25
N THR A 278 32.16 -10.43 14.62
CA THR A 278 33.12 -9.56 15.32
C THR A 278 32.73 -8.08 15.27
N ALA A 279 32.02 -7.57 14.26
CA ALA A 279 31.66 -6.16 14.19
C ALA A 279 30.58 -5.78 13.14
N LYS A 280 30.14 -6.68 12.27
CA LYS A 280 29.30 -6.34 11.10
C LYS A 280 28.07 -7.23 10.94
N CYS A 281 27.46 -7.62 12.07
CA CYS A 281 26.22 -8.39 12.05
C CYS A 281 25.08 -7.57 12.63
N ILE A 282 23.96 -7.54 11.90
CA ILE A 282 22.71 -6.91 12.33
C ILE A 282 21.69 -8.02 12.59
N TYR A 283 21.15 -8.04 13.80
CA TYR A 283 20.08 -8.94 14.21
C TYR A 283 18.79 -8.15 14.25
N ARG A 284 17.80 -8.57 13.51
CA ARG A 284 16.50 -7.90 13.45
C ARG A 284 15.35 -8.87 13.19
N ASN A 285 14.15 -8.45 13.49
CA ASN A 285 12.96 -9.17 13.08
C ASN A 285 12.83 -9.16 11.54
N SER A 286 12.30 -10.25 11.02
CA SER A 286 11.96 -10.35 9.60
C SER A 286 10.82 -9.39 9.22
N THR A 287 10.84 -8.91 7.99
CA THR A 287 9.88 -7.95 7.46
C THR A 287 9.32 -8.40 6.11
N LEU A 288 8.35 -7.68 5.56
CA LEU A 288 7.88 -7.93 4.19
C LEU A 288 8.96 -7.70 3.13
N GLU A 289 10.01 -6.92 3.44
CA GLU A 289 11.16 -6.76 2.55
C GLU A 289 11.91 -8.09 2.34
N ASP A 290 12.07 -8.85 3.42
CA ASP A 290 12.68 -10.18 3.37
C ASP A 290 11.82 -11.16 2.57
N VAL A 291 10.48 -11.08 2.71
CA VAL A 291 9.56 -11.86 1.88
C VAL A 291 9.73 -11.52 0.40
N PHE A 292 9.78 -10.23 0.06
CA PHE A 292 9.95 -9.79 -1.32
C PHE A 292 11.29 -10.25 -1.89
N LEU A 293 12.37 -10.10 -1.13
CA LEU A 293 13.70 -10.56 -1.51
C LEU A 293 13.71 -12.05 -1.84
N ARG A 294 13.13 -12.87 -0.97
CA ARG A 294 13.03 -14.33 -1.20
C ARG A 294 12.21 -14.72 -2.42
N LEU A 295 11.13 -13.99 -2.70
CA LEU A 295 10.27 -14.28 -3.84
C LEU A 295 10.89 -13.87 -5.18
N THR A 296 11.74 -12.85 -5.20
CA THR A 296 12.25 -12.24 -6.43
C THR A 296 13.76 -12.42 -6.63
N GLY A 297 14.50 -12.81 -5.59
CA GLY A 297 15.98 -12.86 -5.60
C GLY A 297 16.63 -11.48 -5.70
N ARG A 298 15.89 -10.39 -5.44
CA ARG A 298 16.38 -9.01 -5.53
C ARG A 298 15.72 -8.11 -4.48
N GLU A 299 16.44 -7.09 -4.04
CA GLU A 299 15.87 -6.06 -3.18
C GLU A 299 14.82 -5.22 -3.93
N LEU A 300 13.88 -4.67 -3.17
CA LEU A 300 12.92 -3.72 -3.71
C LEU A 300 13.68 -2.47 -4.13
N ARG A 301 13.67 -2.16 -5.42
CA ARG A 301 14.28 -0.92 -5.92
C ARG A 301 13.28 0.22 -5.74
N GLU A 302 13.74 1.32 -5.15
CA GLU A 302 13.00 2.57 -5.03
C GLU A 302 12.64 3.18 -6.40
#